data_c3c2b12870f6848ffded2de164963158
#
_entry.id   c3c2b12870f6848ffded2de164963158
#
_cell.length_a   1.000
_cell.length_b   1.000
_cell.length_c   1.000
_cell.angle_alpha   90.00
_cell.angle_beta   90.00
_cell.angle_gamma   90.00
#
_symmetry.space_group_name_H-M   'P 1'
#
loop_
_entity.id
_entity.type
_entity.pdbx_description
1 polymer ?
#
loop_
_entity_poly.entity_id
_entity_poly.type
_entity_poly.pdbx_seq_one_letter_code
_entity_poly.pdbx_strand_id
1 'polypeptide(L)'
;RVKRFSRQLFGTDDILQGVKKAQEDLSTTPRSVSAMTRIALPQIVSDFPDFEYNEMKQRAENALMQYFEAVTAQDVTILQEGNEDLKEQLRSQIRALVSQGKWEHFTQVKIHQTEIARYRKEAGRCIVTFQSAVESFHYVTDAAHAVVRGSDHILEQSRYNVDLVYIQNRDLAKGNTDGALGVTCPNCGAPITNLGAKFCEYCGAGV
;
A
#
# COMPACT_ATOMS: atom_id res chain seq x y z
N ARG A 1 19.75 22.29 -29.64
CA ARG A 1 18.71 22.63 -28.65
C ARG A 1 18.28 21.44 -27.83
N VAL A 2 18.03 20.29 -28.46
CA VAL A 2 17.58 19.05 -27.75
C VAL A 2 18.63 18.53 -26.76
N LYS A 3 19.91 18.46 -27.14
CA LYS A 3 21.00 18.03 -26.26
C LYS A 3 21.14 18.90 -25.01
N ARG A 4 20.97 20.25 -25.18
CA ARG A 4 21.04 21.19 -24.07
C ARG A 4 19.90 21.02 -23.09
N PHE A 5 18.72 20.72 -23.60
CA PHE A 5 17.52 20.43 -22.80
C PHE A 5 17.65 19.09 -22.02
N SER A 6 18.17 18.05 -22.67
CA SER A 6 18.44 16.77 -22.03
C SER A 6 19.45 16.90 -20.88
N ARG A 7 20.56 17.62 -21.09
CA ARG A 7 21.56 17.88 -20.04
C ARG A 7 20.97 18.65 -18.86
N GLN A 8 20.05 19.60 -19.12
CA GLN A 8 19.43 20.43 -18.09
C GLN A 8 18.42 19.65 -17.23
N LEU A 9 17.70 18.67 -17.83
CA LEU A 9 16.71 17.85 -17.12
C LEU A 9 17.31 16.56 -16.53
N PHE A 10 18.22 15.91 -17.24
CA PHE A 10 18.69 14.57 -16.91
C PHE A 10 20.20 14.50 -16.62
N GLY A 11 20.91 15.61 -16.77
CA GLY A 11 22.36 15.66 -16.57
C GLY A 11 23.19 14.97 -17.67
N THR A 12 22.57 14.55 -18.77
CA THR A 12 23.21 13.89 -19.92
C THR A 12 22.84 14.56 -21.23
N ASP A 13 23.68 14.40 -22.27
CA ASP A 13 23.44 14.93 -23.61
C ASP A 13 22.54 13.99 -24.46
N ASP A 14 22.31 12.76 -23.98
CA ASP A 14 21.47 11.74 -24.62
C ASP A 14 20.15 11.59 -23.86
N ILE A 15 19.04 11.80 -24.57
CA ILE A 15 17.69 11.71 -24.00
C ILE A 15 17.40 10.27 -23.52
N LEU A 16 17.82 9.23 -24.25
CA LEU A 16 17.58 7.85 -23.87
C LEU A 16 18.34 7.46 -22.60
N GLN A 17 19.62 7.90 -22.49
CA GLN A 17 20.41 7.71 -21.28
C GLN A 17 19.82 8.51 -20.10
N GLY A 18 19.36 9.73 -20.35
CA GLY A 18 18.70 10.57 -19.35
C GLY A 18 17.41 9.93 -18.81
N VAL A 19 16.58 9.38 -19.69
CA VAL A 19 15.34 8.69 -19.30
C VAL A 19 15.66 7.41 -18.51
N LYS A 20 16.63 6.60 -18.94
CA LYS A 20 17.06 5.39 -18.20
C LYS A 20 17.58 5.76 -16.81
N LYS A 21 18.47 6.75 -16.71
CA LYS A 21 18.99 7.21 -15.42
C LYS A 21 17.88 7.73 -14.51
N ALA A 22 16.93 8.51 -15.02
CA ALA A 22 15.79 8.99 -14.25
C ALA A 22 14.90 7.83 -13.76
N GLN A 23 14.73 6.79 -14.57
CA GLN A 23 13.98 5.59 -14.19
C GLN A 23 14.73 4.79 -13.11
N GLU A 24 16.04 4.64 -13.23
CA GLU A 24 16.90 4.01 -12.21
C GLU A 24 16.84 4.79 -10.89
N ASP A 25 16.98 6.12 -10.92
CA ASP A 25 16.90 6.99 -9.75
C ASP A 25 15.53 6.87 -9.07
N LEU A 26 14.42 6.81 -9.84
CA LEU A 26 13.08 6.60 -9.30
C LEU A 26 12.89 5.19 -8.70
N SER A 27 13.52 4.18 -9.25
CA SER A 27 13.44 2.81 -8.73
C SER A 27 14.25 2.62 -7.45
N THR A 28 15.31 3.38 -7.25
CA THR A 28 16.21 3.29 -6.08
C THR A 28 15.87 4.24 -4.95
N THR A 29 15.04 5.27 -5.20
CA THR A 29 14.70 6.29 -4.20
C THR A 29 13.41 5.93 -3.47
N PRO A 30 13.45 5.63 -2.17
CA PRO A 30 12.24 5.35 -1.38
C PRO A 30 11.24 6.50 -1.44
N ARG A 31 9.95 6.17 -1.49
CA ARG A 31 8.88 7.18 -1.42
C ARG A 31 8.85 7.81 -0.03
N SER A 32 8.63 9.11 0.02
CA SER A 32 8.36 9.79 1.29
C SER A 32 7.00 9.34 1.84
N VAL A 33 6.90 9.20 3.15
CA VAL A 33 5.65 8.92 3.85
C VAL A 33 5.10 10.17 4.51
N SER A 34 3.86 10.08 5.00
CA SER A 34 3.20 11.15 5.74
C SER A 34 4.01 11.58 6.97
N ALA A 35 4.00 12.87 7.29
CA ALA A 35 4.61 13.42 8.51
C ALA A 35 3.58 13.67 9.63
N MET A 36 2.40 13.06 9.55
CA MET A 36 1.28 13.31 10.48
C MET A 36 1.47 12.70 11.87
N THR A 37 2.46 11.79 12.06
CA THR A 37 2.70 11.13 13.35
C THR A 37 2.86 12.13 14.49
N ARG A 38 3.63 13.21 14.30
CA ARG A 38 3.84 14.23 15.34
C ARG A 38 2.57 14.95 15.77
N ILE A 39 1.60 15.08 14.88
CA ILE A 39 0.32 15.77 15.12
C ILE A 39 -0.71 14.79 15.67
N ALA A 40 -0.81 13.60 15.07
CA ALA A 40 -1.84 12.62 15.39
C ALA A 40 -1.55 11.86 16.70
N LEU A 41 -0.29 11.51 16.96
CA LEU A 41 0.06 10.66 18.10
C LEU A 41 -0.34 11.24 19.46
N PRO A 42 -0.10 12.54 19.78
CA PRO A 42 -0.56 13.12 21.04
C PRO A 42 -2.09 13.06 21.21
N GLN A 43 -2.84 13.24 20.11
CA GLN A 43 -4.30 13.15 20.13
C GLN A 43 -4.76 11.71 20.34
N ILE A 44 -4.13 10.74 19.66
CA ILE A 44 -4.43 9.31 19.82
C ILE A 44 -4.20 8.88 21.27
N VAL A 45 -3.05 9.21 21.85
CA VAL A 45 -2.72 8.85 23.23
C VAL A 45 -3.64 9.55 24.25
N SER A 46 -4.08 10.78 23.96
CA SER A 46 -5.09 11.45 24.79
C SER A 46 -6.44 10.75 24.75
N ASP A 47 -6.85 10.27 23.58
CA ASP A 47 -8.11 9.54 23.40
C ASP A 47 -8.04 8.07 23.85
N PHE A 48 -6.85 7.46 23.74
CA PHE A 48 -6.55 6.06 24.06
C PHE A 48 -5.20 5.95 24.78
N PRO A 49 -5.17 6.07 26.11
CA PRO A 49 -3.92 6.06 26.88
C PRO A 49 -3.09 4.77 26.74
N ASP A 50 -3.75 3.66 26.43
CA ASP A 50 -3.11 2.34 26.23
C ASP A 50 -2.58 2.13 24.79
N PHE A 51 -2.59 3.18 23.96
CA PHE A 51 -2.09 3.09 22.59
C PHE A 51 -0.57 3.08 22.55
N GLU A 52 -0.02 1.94 22.19
CA GLU A 52 1.44 1.75 22.04
C GLU A 52 1.84 1.90 20.56
N TYR A 53 2.41 3.06 20.22
CA TYR A 53 2.74 3.42 18.82
C TYR A 53 3.61 2.38 18.12
N ASN A 54 4.69 1.92 18.79
CA ASN A 54 5.62 0.97 18.15
C ASN A 54 4.98 -0.40 17.92
N GLU A 55 4.14 -0.86 18.84
CA GLU A 55 3.39 -2.10 18.69
C GLU A 55 2.41 -2.01 17.52
N MET A 56 1.63 -0.92 17.46
CA MET A 56 0.65 -0.73 16.39
C MET A 56 1.31 -0.55 15.03
N LYS A 57 2.43 0.16 14.97
CA LYS A 57 3.26 0.28 13.77
C LYS A 57 3.73 -1.10 13.28
N GLN A 58 4.26 -1.92 14.19
CA GLN A 58 4.73 -3.26 13.85
C GLN A 58 3.60 -4.16 13.37
N ARG A 59 2.42 -4.08 13.98
CA ARG A 59 1.24 -4.82 13.50
C ARG A 59 0.83 -4.39 12.10
N ALA A 60 0.87 -3.10 11.79
CA ALA A 60 0.59 -2.61 10.45
C ALA A 60 1.62 -3.13 9.42
N GLU A 61 2.91 -3.12 9.76
CA GLU A 61 3.97 -3.66 8.92
C GLU A 61 3.83 -5.17 8.71
N ASN A 62 3.52 -5.93 9.76
CA ASN A 62 3.29 -7.37 9.69
C ASN A 62 2.07 -7.71 8.80
N ALA A 63 0.95 -6.99 8.98
CA ALA A 63 -0.23 -7.17 8.15
C ALA A 63 0.07 -6.92 6.67
N LEU A 64 0.86 -5.88 6.37
CA LEU A 64 1.27 -5.56 5.01
C LEU A 64 2.18 -6.63 4.41
N MET A 65 3.15 -7.15 5.17
CA MET A 65 4.01 -8.24 4.71
C MET A 65 3.21 -9.52 4.47
N GLN A 66 2.29 -9.88 5.37
CA GLN A 66 1.39 -11.02 5.18
C GLN A 66 0.49 -10.87 3.95
N TYR A 67 0.04 -9.65 3.65
CA TYR A 67 -0.73 -9.37 2.45
C TYR A 67 0.09 -9.67 1.18
N PHE A 68 1.32 -9.18 1.08
CA PHE A 68 2.19 -9.44 -0.08
C PHE A 68 2.50 -10.93 -0.25
N GLU A 69 2.75 -11.61 0.85
CA GLU A 69 3.01 -13.05 0.84
C GLU A 69 1.77 -13.84 0.42
N ALA A 70 0.59 -13.47 0.95
CA ALA A 70 -0.68 -14.11 0.63
C ALA A 70 -1.06 -13.95 -0.86
N VAL A 71 -0.82 -12.76 -1.45
CA VAL A 71 -1.03 -12.53 -2.89
C VAL A 71 -0.07 -13.38 -3.70
N THR A 72 1.21 -13.37 -3.37
CA THR A 72 2.26 -14.08 -4.10
C THR A 72 2.05 -15.61 -4.03
N ALA A 73 1.68 -16.13 -2.86
CA ALA A 73 1.38 -17.55 -2.67
C ALA A 73 -0.03 -17.95 -3.14
N GLN A 74 -0.89 -16.97 -3.47
CA GLN A 74 -2.33 -17.16 -3.74
C GLN A 74 -3.06 -17.87 -2.58
N ASP A 75 -2.62 -17.63 -1.36
CA ASP A 75 -3.14 -18.26 -0.13
C ASP A 75 -3.55 -17.20 0.90
N VAL A 76 -4.86 -17.00 1.04
CA VAL A 76 -5.43 -16.02 2.00
C VAL A 76 -5.19 -16.40 3.46
N THR A 77 -4.88 -17.67 3.77
CA THR A 77 -4.67 -18.12 5.16
C THR A 77 -3.42 -17.54 5.79
N ILE A 78 -2.49 -17.03 4.98
CA ILE A 78 -1.28 -16.33 5.41
C ILE A 78 -1.63 -15.00 6.09
N LEU A 79 -2.71 -14.33 5.67
CA LEU A 79 -3.16 -13.06 6.24
C LEU A 79 -3.86 -13.30 7.58
N GLN A 80 -3.10 -13.37 8.67
CA GLN A 80 -3.61 -13.61 10.01
C GLN A 80 -4.15 -12.34 10.67
N GLU A 81 -3.47 -11.21 10.47
CA GLU A 81 -3.79 -9.91 11.06
C GLU A 81 -5.03 -9.22 10.45
N GLY A 82 -5.56 -9.72 9.33
CA GLY A 82 -6.72 -9.13 8.65
C GLY A 82 -8.06 -9.53 9.27
N ASN A 83 -9.05 -8.63 9.20
CA ASN A 83 -10.43 -8.97 9.45
C ASN A 83 -11.03 -9.80 8.30
N GLU A 84 -12.25 -10.35 8.50
CA GLU A 84 -12.88 -11.20 7.48
C GLU A 84 -13.22 -10.44 6.19
N ASP A 85 -13.52 -9.14 6.26
CA ASP A 85 -13.80 -8.32 5.08
C ASP A 85 -12.54 -8.17 4.21
N LEU A 86 -11.38 -7.89 4.82
CA LEU A 86 -10.11 -7.82 4.11
C LEU A 86 -9.73 -9.19 3.51
N LYS A 87 -9.94 -10.28 4.25
CA LYS A 87 -9.69 -11.64 3.76
C LYS A 87 -10.60 -11.98 2.57
N GLU A 88 -11.86 -11.59 2.59
CA GLU A 88 -12.77 -11.83 1.47
C GLU A 88 -12.41 -10.99 0.24
N GLN A 89 -12.00 -9.73 0.42
CA GLN A 89 -11.46 -8.92 -0.67
C GLN A 89 -10.24 -9.58 -1.29
N LEU A 90 -9.30 -10.05 -0.47
CA LEU A 90 -8.10 -10.76 -0.94
C LEU A 90 -8.46 -12.07 -1.66
N ARG A 91 -9.40 -12.86 -1.13
CA ARG A 91 -9.93 -14.07 -1.82
C ARG A 91 -10.47 -13.72 -3.20
N SER A 92 -11.24 -12.64 -3.29
CA SER A 92 -11.82 -12.17 -4.55
C SER A 92 -10.75 -11.77 -5.56
N GLN A 93 -9.71 -11.04 -5.12
CA GLN A 93 -8.55 -10.67 -5.94
C GLN A 93 -7.81 -11.92 -6.46
N ILE A 94 -7.49 -12.86 -5.57
CA ILE A 94 -6.81 -14.11 -5.93
C ILE A 94 -7.64 -14.92 -6.93
N ARG A 95 -8.96 -15.07 -6.70
CA ARG A 95 -9.85 -15.76 -7.64
C ARG A 95 -9.87 -15.10 -9.02
N ALA A 96 -9.88 -13.77 -9.08
CA ALA A 96 -9.84 -13.02 -10.33
C ALA A 96 -8.54 -13.26 -11.11
N LEU A 97 -7.40 -13.31 -10.42
CA LEU A 97 -6.11 -13.64 -11.03
C LEU A 97 -6.09 -15.09 -11.54
N VAL A 98 -6.48 -16.04 -10.69
CA VAL A 98 -6.52 -17.46 -11.04
C VAL A 98 -7.44 -17.73 -12.25
N SER A 99 -8.62 -17.10 -12.30
CA SER A 99 -9.55 -17.24 -13.42
C SER A 99 -9.01 -16.74 -14.75
N GLN A 100 -8.02 -15.83 -14.70
CA GLN A 100 -7.32 -15.31 -15.88
C GLN A 100 -6.02 -16.07 -16.20
N GLY A 101 -5.67 -17.11 -15.41
CA GLY A 101 -4.40 -17.81 -15.53
C GLY A 101 -3.21 -16.89 -15.22
N LYS A 102 -3.35 -16.00 -14.24
CA LYS A 102 -2.34 -15.02 -13.86
C LYS A 102 -1.89 -15.20 -12.43
N TRP A 103 -0.63 -14.86 -12.16
CA TRP A 103 -0.02 -14.83 -10.84
C TRP A 103 0.61 -13.46 -10.60
N GLU A 104 0.27 -12.84 -9.48
CA GLU A 104 0.86 -11.59 -9.03
C GLU A 104 1.95 -11.87 -8.01
N HIS A 105 3.09 -11.25 -8.19
CA HIS A 105 4.29 -11.50 -7.40
C HIS A 105 4.77 -10.21 -6.75
N PHE A 106 5.05 -10.29 -5.46
CA PHE A 106 5.82 -9.31 -4.70
C PHE A 106 7.05 -10.03 -4.16
N THR A 107 8.24 -9.69 -4.67
CA THR A 107 9.49 -10.32 -4.24
C THR A 107 10.50 -9.30 -3.75
N GLN A 108 11.41 -9.72 -2.87
CA GLN A 108 12.39 -8.84 -2.22
C GLN A 108 11.74 -7.61 -1.57
N VAL A 109 10.60 -7.80 -0.92
CA VAL A 109 9.84 -6.73 -0.28
C VAL A 109 10.64 -6.15 0.88
N LYS A 110 10.78 -4.82 0.91
CA LYS A 110 11.41 -4.08 1.99
C LYS A 110 10.59 -2.86 2.36
N ILE A 111 10.25 -2.75 3.62
CA ILE A 111 9.62 -1.56 4.19
C ILE A 111 10.73 -0.61 4.64
N HIS A 112 10.78 0.60 4.11
CA HIS A 112 11.77 1.61 4.46
C HIS A 112 11.36 2.45 5.65
N GLN A 113 10.08 2.85 5.68
CA GLN A 113 9.54 3.72 6.70
C GLN A 113 8.04 3.54 6.80
N THR A 114 7.50 3.62 8.03
CA THR A 114 6.07 3.59 8.30
C THR A 114 5.74 4.70 9.28
N GLU A 115 4.72 5.51 8.97
CA GLU A 115 4.27 6.65 9.76
C GLU A 115 2.75 6.72 9.79
N ILE A 116 2.19 7.38 10.80
CA ILE A 116 0.75 7.68 10.83
C ILE A 116 0.44 8.70 9.75
N ALA A 117 -0.48 8.34 8.86
CA ALA A 117 -0.97 9.22 7.80
C ALA A 117 -2.30 9.87 8.19
N ARG A 118 -3.13 9.18 8.97
CA ARG A 118 -4.47 9.66 9.34
C ARG A 118 -4.92 9.08 10.67
N TYR A 119 -5.66 9.86 11.41
CA TYR A 119 -6.42 9.44 12.57
C TYR A 119 -7.87 9.90 12.42
N ARG A 120 -8.81 8.98 12.64
CA ARG A 120 -10.26 9.25 12.62
C ARG A 120 -10.91 8.63 13.85
N LYS A 121 -11.69 9.43 14.56
CA LYS A 121 -12.51 8.97 15.67
C LYS A 121 -13.96 8.92 15.23
N GLU A 122 -14.60 7.80 15.45
CA GLU A 122 -15.99 7.54 15.13
C GLU A 122 -16.72 7.05 16.39
N ALA A 123 -18.05 6.92 16.34
CA ALA A 123 -18.80 6.40 17.47
C ALA A 123 -18.36 4.95 17.79
N GLY A 124 -17.84 4.74 18.99
CA GLY A 124 -17.42 3.42 19.48
C GLY A 124 -16.14 2.82 18.90
N ARG A 125 -15.47 3.52 17.97
CA ARG A 125 -14.20 3.06 17.38
C ARG A 125 -13.29 4.20 16.95
N CYS A 126 -12.01 3.93 16.75
CA CYS A 126 -11.13 4.81 15.99
C CYS A 126 -10.39 4.04 14.91
N ILE A 127 -9.92 4.78 13.92
CA ILE A 127 -9.15 4.25 12.81
C ILE A 127 -7.84 5.02 12.73
N VAL A 128 -6.73 4.30 12.83
CA VAL A 128 -5.38 4.84 12.64
C VAL A 128 -4.84 4.27 11.33
N THR A 129 -4.62 5.15 10.35
CA THR A 129 -4.03 4.79 9.07
C THR A 129 -2.51 4.92 9.16
N PHE A 130 -1.80 3.81 9.02
CA PHE A 130 -0.35 3.79 8.83
C PHE A 130 -0.03 3.78 7.34
N GLN A 131 0.92 4.61 6.92
CA GLN A 131 1.45 4.64 5.57
C GLN A 131 2.88 4.12 5.56
N SER A 132 3.14 3.12 4.72
CA SER A 132 4.46 2.52 4.56
C SER A 132 5.05 2.81 3.18
N ALA A 133 6.31 3.23 3.14
CA ALA A 133 7.11 3.26 1.93
C ALA A 133 7.74 1.88 1.71
N VAL A 134 7.46 1.27 0.58
CA VAL A 134 7.82 -0.11 0.26
C VAL A 134 8.58 -0.18 -1.05
N GLU A 135 9.63 -0.97 -1.05
CA GLU A 135 10.40 -1.39 -2.21
C GLU A 135 10.12 -2.86 -2.49
N SER A 136 9.89 -3.22 -3.73
CA SER A 136 9.75 -4.62 -4.15
C SER A 136 9.94 -4.76 -5.67
N PHE A 137 10.24 -5.98 -6.13
CA PHE A 137 9.87 -6.33 -7.51
C PHE A 137 8.39 -6.70 -7.52
N HIS A 138 7.61 -5.98 -8.30
CA HIS A 138 6.19 -6.21 -8.46
C HIS A 138 5.86 -6.51 -9.91
N TYR A 139 5.35 -7.70 -10.17
CA TYR A 139 5.06 -8.15 -11.53
C TYR A 139 3.94 -9.20 -11.55
N VAL A 140 3.36 -9.38 -12.72
CA VAL A 140 2.34 -10.40 -12.98
C VAL A 140 2.83 -11.30 -14.10
N THR A 141 2.73 -12.62 -13.89
CA THR A 141 3.00 -13.63 -14.92
C THR A 141 1.72 -14.27 -15.44
N ASP A 142 1.79 -14.81 -16.63
CA ASP A 142 0.76 -15.68 -17.22
C ASP A 142 1.05 -17.18 -16.93
N ALA A 143 0.23 -18.05 -17.49
CA ALA A 143 0.37 -19.51 -17.35
C ALA A 143 1.64 -20.09 -17.98
N ALA A 144 2.31 -19.35 -18.87
CA ALA A 144 3.61 -19.70 -19.44
C ALA A 144 4.78 -19.11 -18.62
N HIS A 145 4.49 -18.52 -17.43
CA HIS A 145 5.44 -17.81 -16.58
C HIS A 145 6.09 -16.60 -17.24
N ALA A 146 5.54 -16.07 -18.33
CA ALA A 146 6.01 -14.84 -18.95
C ALA A 146 5.49 -13.63 -18.16
N VAL A 147 6.36 -12.63 -17.94
CA VAL A 147 5.97 -11.37 -17.29
C VAL A 147 5.07 -10.58 -18.25
N VAL A 148 3.80 -10.38 -17.86
CA VAL A 148 2.81 -9.66 -18.64
C VAL A 148 2.52 -8.25 -18.12
N ARG A 149 2.96 -7.95 -16.88
CA ARG A 149 2.84 -6.63 -16.26
C ARG A 149 3.93 -6.45 -15.21
N GLY A 150 4.42 -5.22 -15.04
CA GLY A 150 5.47 -4.90 -14.08
C GLY A 150 6.84 -5.37 -14.51
N SER A 151 7.74 -5.59 -13.56
CA SER A 151 9.10 -6.05 -13.82
C SER A 151 9.63 -6.91 -12.66
N ASP A 152 10.30 -8.00 -13.01
CA ASP A 152 11.00 -8.89 -12.07
C ASP A 152 12.47 -8.50 -11.84
N HIS A 153 12.93 -7.43 -12.50
CA HIS A 153 14.31 -6.92 -12.43
C HIS A 153 14.42 -5.39 -12.23
N ILE A 154 13.31 -4.66 -12.20
CA ILE A 154 13.27 -3.23 -11.85
C ILE A 154 12.47 -3.09 -10.56
N LEU A 155 13.11 -2.53 -9.52
CA LEU A 155 12.45 -2.25 -8.25
C LEU A 155 11.34 -1.21 -8.43
N GLU A 156 10.21 -1.46 -7.81
CA GLU A 156 9.13 -0.52 -7.67
C GLU A 156 9.16 0.11 -6.27
N GLN A 157 9.08 1.43 -6.22
CA GLN A 157 8.96 2.20 -4.99
C GLN A 157 7.52 2.67 -4.82
N SER A 158 6.81 2.11 -3.87
CA SER A 158 5.38 2.34 -3.67
C SER A 158 5.04 2.74 -2.24
N ARG A 159 3.83 3.27 -2.03
CA ARG A 159 3.27 3.54 -0.71
C ARG A 159 2.02 2.71 -0.51
N TYR A 160 1.90 2.14 0.68
CA TYR A 160 0.73 1.37 1.08
C TYR A 160 0.16 1.93 2.38
N ASN A 161 -1.15 1.95 2.48
CA ASN A 161 -1.87 2.34 3.68
C ASN A 161 -2.48 1.11 4.34
N VAL A 162 -2.32 1.02 5.65
CA VAL A 162 -2.95 0.00 6.49
C VAL A 162 -3.81 0.71 7.54
N ASP A 163 -5.10 0.45 7.53
CA ASP A 163 -6.03 0.96 8.53
C ASP A 163 -6.12 -0.03 9.70
N LEU A 164 -5.66 0.39 10.87
CA LEU A 164 -5.90 -0.32 12.12
C LEU A 164 -7.14 0.24 12.80
N VAL A 165 -8.12 -0.64 13.05
CA VAL A 165 -9.37 -0.29 13.71
C VAL A 165 -9.31 -0.70 15.17
N TYR A 166 -9.42 0.26 16.07
CA TYR A 166 -9.58 0.03 17.49
C TYR A 166 -11.05 0.21 17.88
N ILE A 167 -11.66 -0.86 18.38
CA ILE A 167 -13.06 -0.86 18.80
C ILE A 167 -13.11 -0.67 20.31
N GLN A 168 -13.61 0.50 20.75
CA GLN A 168 -13.77 0.84 22.15
C GLN A 168 -15.13 0.37 22.69
N ASN A 169 -16.17 0.49 21.87
CA ASN A 169 -17.53 0.06 22.20
C ASN A 169 -18.17 -0.64 21.01
N ARG A 170 -18.38 -1.96 21.15
CA ARG A 170 -18.93 -2.81 20.08
C ARG A 170 -20.35 -2.48 19.68
N ASP A 171 -21.18 -2.02 20.63
CA ASP A 171 -22.59 -1.74 20.36
C ASP A 171 -22.78 -0.45 19.56
N LEU A 172 -21.94 0.56 19.83
CA LEU A 172 -21.89 1.80 19.04
C LEU A 172 -21.23 1.59 17.67
N ALA A 173 -20.24 0.69 17.58
CA ALA A 173 -19.55 0.40 16.33
C ALA A 173 -20.40 -0.38 15.32
N LYS A 174 -21.36 -1.21 15.77
CA LYS A 174 -22.25 -2.00 14.91
C LYS A 174 -23.22 -1.16 14.06
N GLY A 175 -23.48 0.08 14.46
CA GLY A 175 -24.37 0.98 13.71
C GLY A 175 -23.75 1.62 12.45
N ASN A 176 -22.45 1.46 12.23
CA ASN A 176 -21.69 2.12 11.16
C ASN A 176 -20.95 1.13 10.23
N THR A 177 -21.54 -0.03 9.97
CA THR A 177 -20.90 -1.08 9.15
C THR A 177 -20.93 -0.83 7.64
N ASP A 178 -21.43 0.32 7.16
CA ASP A 178 -21.45 0.66 5.73
C ASP A 178 -20.12 1.18 5.17
N GLY A 179 -19.07 1.25 5.97
CA GLY A 179 -17.73 1.62 5.50
C GLY A 179 -16.84 0.39 5.41
N ALA A 180 -16.71 -0.20 4.23
CA ALA A 180 -15.76 -1.26 3.99
C ALA A 180 -14.38 -0.85 4.52
N LEU A 181 -13.85 -1.61 5.49
CA LEU A 181 -12.46 -1.53 5.92
C LEU A 181 -11.60 -2.11 4.80
N GLY A 182 -11.31 -1.28 3.81
CA GLY A 182 -10.58 -1.65 2.61
C GLY A 182 -9.28 -0.87 2.48
N VAL A 183 -8.49 -1.27 1.53
CA VAL A 183 -7.32 -0.51 1.09
C VAL A 183 -7.76 0.88 0.66
N THR A 184 -7.12 1.92 1.17
CA THR A 184 -7.42 3.30 0.79
C THR A 184 -6.37 3.86 -0.16
N CYS A 185 -6.80 4.75 -1.06
CA CYS A 185 -5.88 5.41 -1.99
C CYS A 185 -4.79 6.19 -1.23
N PRO A 186 -3.50 5.95 -1.49
CA PRO A 186 -2.41 6.62 -0.80
C PRO A 186 -2.35 8.14 -1.08
N ASN A 187 -3.00 8.60 -2.15
CA ASN A 187 -3.00 10.01 -2.51
C ASN A 187 -4.16 10.80 -1.88
N CYS A 188 -5.41 10.29 -1.95
CA CYS A 188 -6.59 11.02 -1.47
C CYS A 188 -7.31 10.36 -0.29
N GLY A 189 -6.92 9.13 0.10
CA GLY A 189 -7.53 8.38 1.19
C GLY A 189 -8.93 7.83 0.90
N ALA A 190 -9.42 7.94 -0.33
CA ALA A 190 -10.69 7.34 -0.73
C ALA A 190 -10.60 5.80 -0.70
N PRO A 191 -11.69 5.09 -0.38
CA PRO A 191 -11.70 3.64 -0.40
C PRO A 191 -11.43 3.13 -1.82
N ILE A 192 -10.54 2.14 -1.95
CA ILE A 192 -10.32 1.43 -3.20
C ILE A 192 -11.30 0.28 -3.23
N THR A 193 -12.37 0.45 -3.99
CA THR A 193 -13.43 -0.56 -4.14
C THR A 193 -13.03 -1.68 -5.10
N ASN A 194 -12.08 -1.40 -5.99
CA ASN A 194 -11.54 -2.34 -6.95
C ASN A 194 -10.03 -2.49 -6.78
N LEU A 195 -9.59 -3.55 -6.08
CA LEU A 195 -8.18 -3.86 -5.82
C LEU A 195 -7.36 -4.16 -7.10
N GLY A 196 -8.01 -4.31 -8.25
CA GLY A 196 -7.36 -4.44 -9.56
C GLY A 196 -7.29 -3.13 -10.35
N ALA A 197 -7.79 -2.02 -9.81
CA ALA A 197 -7.72 -0.73 -10.48
C ALA A 197 -6.29 -0.18 -10.49
N LYS A 198 -5.83 0.26 -11.65
CA LYS A 198 -4.53 0.92 -11.79
C LYS A 198 -4.53 2.36 -11.28
N PHE A 199 -5.71 2.94 -11.15
CA PHE A 199 -5.92 4.33 -10.79
C PHE A 199 -7.08 4.44 -9.82
N CYS A 200 -6.94 5.33 -8.85
CA CYS A 200 -8.01 5.67 -7.93
C CYS A 200 -9.19 6.30 -8.69
N GLU A 201 -10.40 5.78 -8.50
CA GLU A 201 -11.61 6.29 -9.15
C GLU A 201 -11.97 7.72 -8.72
N TYR A 202 -11.44 8.17 -7.56
CA TYR A 202 -11.76 9.48 -7.01
C TYR A 202 -10.76 10.58 -7.38
N CYS A 203 -9.46 10.26 -7.47
CA CYS A 203 -8.43 11.28 -7.71
C CYS A 203 -7.54 10.98 -8.92
N GLY A 204 -7.73 9.86 -9.60
CA GLY A 204 -6.94 9.49 -10.77
C GLY A 204 -5.47 9.12 -10.48
N ALA A 205 -5.05 9.14 -9.21
CA ALA A 205 -3.69 8.73 -8.86
C ALA A 205 -3.51 7.21 -9.05
N GLY A 206 -2.31 6.78 -9.42
CA GLY A 206 -1.95 5.38 -9.48
C GLY A 206 -2.05 4.72 -8.09
N VAL A 207 -2.70 3.58 -8.00
CA VAL A 207 -2.91 2.77 -6.78
C VAL A 207 -2.44 1.34 -7.00
#